data_72fac1731ef7c175f8079882bcbd2741
#
_entry.id   72fac1731ef7c175f8079882bcbd2741
#
_cell.length_a   1.000
_cell.length_b   1.000
_cell.length_c   1.000
_cell.angle_alpha   90.00
_cell.angle_beta   90.00
_cell.angle_gamma   90.00
#
_symmetry.space_group_name_H-M   'P 1'
#
loop_
_entity.id
_entity.type
_entity.pdbx_description
1 polymer ?
#
loop_
_entity_poly.entity_id
_entity_poly.type
_entity_poly.pdbx_seq_one_letter_code
_entity_poly.pdbx_strand_id
1 'polypeptide(L)'
;TLWQRPFVTIKIGGQLKEALLDTGADDTVFEDXNLPGRWKPKIIGGIGGFVRVRQYDQVPIEVCGHKAXCTVLVGPTPVNVIGRNLMTQIGMTLNF
;
A
#
# COMPACT_ATOMS: atom_id res chain seq x y z
N THR A 1 7.61 -3.74 -20.42
CA THR A 1 6.51 -3.65 -21.37
C THR A 1 5.36 -2.84 -20.79
N LEU A 2 4.44 -2.49 -21.65
CA LEU A 2 3.30 -1.70 -21.22
C LEU A 2 2.29 -2.50 -20.41
N TRP A 3 2.37 -3.81 -20.48
CA TRP A 3 1.45 -4.68 -19.75
C TRP A 3 1.84 -4.86 -18.30
N GLN A 4 3.08 -4.69 -18.02
CA GLN A 4 3.60 -5.00 -16.70
C GLN A 4 3.53 -3.80 -15.80
N ARG A 5 2.98 -4.00 -14.63
CA ARG A 5 2.98 -2.97 -13.62
C ARG A 5 4.25 -3.13 -12.80
N PRO A 6 4.85 -2.02 -12.41
CA PRO A 6 6.11 -2.11 -11.70
C PRO A 6 5.92 -2.64 -10.28
N PHE A 7 6.71 -3.65 -9.96
CA PHE A 7 6.83 -4.13 -8.59
C PHE A 7 8.05 -3.49 -7.95
N VAL A 8 7.91 -3.14 -6.69
CA VAL A 8 9.03 -2.59 -5.94
C VAL A 8 9.13 -3.31 -4.61
N THR A 9 10.33 -3.32 -4.06
CA THR A 9 10.55 -3.81 -2.73
C THR A 9 10.43 -2.64 -1.76
N ILE A 10 9.60 -2.81 -0.75
CA ILE A 10 9.40 -1.79 0.25
C ILE A 10 9.75 -2.35 1.62
N LYS A 11 9.96 -1.46 2.56
CA LYS A 11 10.17 -1.85 3.94
C LYS A 11 9.03 -1.29 4.77
N ILE A 12 8.34 -2.18 5.46
CA ILE A 12 7.19 -1.79 6.27
C ILE A 12 7.17 -2.64 7.53
N GLY A 13 7.03 -1.97 8.67
CA GLY A 13 7.01 -2.68 9.95
C GLY A 13 8.25 -3.50 10.21
N GLY A 14 9.39 -3.07 9.67
CA GLY A 14 10.63 -3.80 9.84
C GLY A 14 10.80 -4.98 8.91
N GLN A 15 9.89 -5.17 7.97
CA GLN A 15 9.93 -6.30 7.05
C GLN A 15 10.00 -5.83 5.62
N LEU A 16 10.68 -6.61 4.79
CA LEU A 16 10.74 -6.35 3.36
C LEU A 16 9.59 -7.06 2.67
N LYS A 17 8.87 -6.33 1.85
CA LYS A 17 7.76 -6.88 1.08
C LYS A 17 7.79 -6.34 -0.33
N GLU A 18 7.22 -7.10 -1.25
CA GLU A 18 7.05 -6.63 -2.61
C GLU A 18 5.65 -6.11 -2.80
N ALA A 19 5.54 -5.02 -3.55
CA ALA A 19 4.26 -4.41 -3.81
C ALA A 19 4.24 -3.83 -5.21
N LEU A 20 3.03 -3.72 -5.72
CA LEU A 20 2.79 -3.21 -7.06
C LEU A 20 2.52 -1.71 -6.99
N LEU A 21 3.20 -0.95 -7.82
CA LEU A 21 2.90 0.48 -7.94
C LEU A 21 1.70 0.64 -8.87
N ASP A 22 0.63 1.18 -8.33
CA ASP A 22 -0.62 1.26 -9.08
C ASP A 22 -1.21 2.65 -8.96
N THR A 23 -1.02 3.46 -10.01
CA THR A 23 -1.55 4.82 -10.00
C THR A 23 -3.06 4.86 -10.05
N GLY A 24 -3.69 3.75 -10.40
CA GLY A 24 -5.15 3.68 -10.38
C GLY A 24 -5.73 3.42 -9.02
N ALA A 25 -4.89 3.12 -8.03
CA ALA A 25 -5.35 2.85 -6.68
C ALA A 25 -5.13 4.09 -5.82
N ASP A 26 -6.17 4.46 -5.07
CA ASP A 26 -6.06 5.61 -4.17
C ASP A 26 -5.29 5.26 -2.91
N ASP A 27 -5.46 4.04 -2.43
CA ASP A 27 -4.92 3.63 -1.14
C ASP A 27 -3.88 2.55 -1.30
N THR A 28 -3.06 2.43 -0.27
CA THR A 28 -2.05 1.38 -0.18
C THR A 28 -2.63 0.24 0.63
N VAL A 29 -2.64 -0.96 0.04
CA VAL A 29 -3.28 -2.13 0.65
C VAL A 29 -2.29 -3.28 0.69
N PHE A 30 -2.17 -3.89 1.86
CA PHE A 30 -1.29 -5.04 2.04
C PHE A 30 -2.09 -6.25 2.50
N GLU A 31 -1.65 -7.39 2.04
CA GLU A 31 -2.31 -8.64 2.38
C GLU A 31 -2.20 -8.95 3.86
N ASP A 32 -1.04 -8.67 4.45
CA ASP A 32 -0.77 -9.03 5.82
C ASP A 32 0.22 -8.04 6.40
N UNK A 33 0.04 -7.53 7.39
CA UNK A 33 0.77 -6.81 7.83
C UNK A 33 0.71 -6.86 9.06
N ASN A 34 0.90 -7.58 9.84
CA ASN A 34 1.25 -7.66 11.24
C ASN A 34 1.90 -6.38 11.71
N LEU A 35 1.21 -5.30 11.44
CA LEU A 35 1.74 -4.00 11.77
C LEU A 35 1.52 -3.67 13.24
N PRO A 36 2.47 -3.00 13.89
CA PRO A 36 2.27 -2.53 15.26
C PRO A 36 1.40 -1.31 15.30
N GLY A 37 0.79 -1.08 16.47
CA GLY A 37 0.05 0.12 16.68
C GLY A 37 -1.44 -0.08 16.56
N ARG A 38 -2.14 1.02 16.61
CA ARG A 38 -3.58 1.01 16.59
C ARG A 38 -4.11 0.96 15.17
N TRP A 39 -5.28 0.37 15.03
CA TRP A 39 -5.95 0.35 13.75
C TRP A 39 -7.44 0.52 13.97
N LYS A 40 -8.13 0.86 12.90
CA LYS A 40 -9.57 0.95 12.96
C LYS A 40 -10.16 0.24 11.73
N PRO A 41 -11.37 -0.28 11.85
CA PRO A 41 -11.96 -0.99 10.72
C PRO A 41 -12.37 -0.02 9.62
N LYS A 42 -12.24 -0.48 8.40
CA LYS A 42 -12.69 0.27 7.24
C LYS A 42 -13.26 -0.71 6.23
N ILE A 43 -14.24 -0.26 5.48
CA ILE A 43 -14.84 -1.06 4.43
C ILE A 43 -14.51 -0.41 3.09
N ILE A 44 -13.97 -1.20 2.19
CA ILE A 44 -13.59 -0.71 0.87
C ILE A 44 -14.23 -1.59 -0.20
N GLY A 45 -14.17 -1.12 -1.43
CA GLY A 45 -14.69 -1.85 -2.55
C GLY A 45 -16.09 -1.41 -2.89
N GLY A 46 -16.93 -2.34 -3.28
CA GLY A 46 -18.30 -2.07 -3.64
C GLY A 46 -18.74 -2.75 -4.91
N ILE A 47 -17.81 -3.04 -5.81
CA ILE A 47 -18.12 -3.79 -7.01
C ILE A 47 -17.89 -5.26 -6.71
N GLY A 48 -18.96 -6.04 -6.73
CA GLY A 48 -18.85 -7.43 -6.37
C GLY A 48 -18.82 -7.70 -4.89
N GLY A 49 -18.97 -6.66 -4.07
CA GLY A 49 -19.01 -6.83 -2.63
C GLY A 49 -18.09 -5.88 -1.91
N PHE A 50 -18.26 -5.81 -0.62
CA PHE A 50 -17.45 -4.98 0.24
C PHE A 50 -16.45 -5.84 0.99
N VAL A 51 -15.29 -5.26 1.29
CA VAL A 51 -14.22 -5.94 1.98
C VAL A 51 -13.84 -5.15 3.21
N ARG A 52 -13.75 -5.83 4.35
CA ARG A 52 -13.28 -5.22 5.58
C ARG A 52 -11.77 -5.26 5.62
N VAL A 53 -11.18 -4.12 5.97
CA VAL A 53 -9.74 -4.04 6.12
C VAL A 53 -9.45 -3.32 7.43
N ARG A 54 -8.21 -3.41 7.86
CA ARG A 54 -7.71 -2.68 9.02
C ARG A 54 -6.97 -1.46 8.52
N GLN A 55 -7.32 -0.32 9.05
CA GLN A 55 -6.68 0.93 8.66
C GLN A 55 -5.67 1.34 9.72
N TYR A 56 -4.41 1.37 9.32
CA TYR A 56 -3.32 1.84 10.18
C TYR A 56 -2.88 3.19 9.67
N ASP A 57 -2.85 4.18 10.56
CA ASP A 57 -2.44 5.52 10.21
C ASP A 57 -0.99 5.75 10.53
N GLN A 58 -0.35 6.61 9.76
CA GLN A 58 1.02 7.06 10.00
C GLN A 58 1.99 5.88 10.09
N VAL A 59 1.89 4.97 9.15
CA VAL A 59 2.77 3.81 9.11
C VAL A 59 4.03 4.20 8.35
N PRO A 60 5.20 4.02 8.95
CA PRO A 60 6.44 4.32 8.23
C PRO A 60 6.70 3.25 7.17
N ILE A 61 6.86 3.73 5.95
CA ILE A 61 7.16 2.87 4.82
C ILE A 61 8.35 3.46 4.08
N GLU A 62 9.26 2.60 3.66
CA GLU A 62 10.40 3.03 2.86
C GLU A 62 10.29 2.39 1.49
N VAL A 63 10.29 3.24 0.46
CA VAL A 63 10.18 2.81 -0.93
C VAL A 63 11.34 3.41 -1.70
N CYS A 64 12.17 2.58 -2.30
CA CYS A 64 13.30 3.05 -3.10
C CYS A 64 14.17 4.05 -2.34
N GLY A 65 14.35 3.82 -1.05
CA GLY A 65 15.15 4.69 -0.22
C GLY A 65 14.43 5.93 0.29
N HIS A 66 13.17 6.10 -0.06
CA HIS A 66 12.38 7.24 0.39
C HIS A 66 11.46 6.80 1.51
N LYS A 67 11.47 7.52 2.61
CA LYS A 67 10.65 7.21 3.77
C LYS A 67 9.43 8.10 3.81
N ALA A 68 8.33 7.53 4.20
CA ALA A 68 7.08 8.27 4.30
C ALA A 68 6.16 7.64 5.31
N UNK A 69 5.15 8.05 5.67
CA UNK A 69 4.32 7.61 6.46
C UNK A 69 3.13 7.70 5.82
N CYS A 70 2.43 6.94 5.84
CA CYS A 70 1.11 7.05 5.22
C CYS A 70 0.14 6.07 5.86
N THR A 71 -1.12 6.19 5.47
CA THR A 71 -2.15 5.26 5.90
C THR A 71 -2.03 4.00 5.07
N VAL A 72 -2.04 2.86 5.77
CA VAL A 72 -1.95 1.55 5.13
C VAL A 72 -3.17 0.74 5.51
N LEU A 73 -3.78 0.12 4.52
CA LEU A 73 -4.90 -0.79 4.75
C LEU A 73 -4.38 -2.22 4.67
N VAL A 74 -4.83 -3.05 5.60
CA VAL A 74 -4.43 -4.45 5.64
C VAL A 74 -5.68 -5.31 5.50
N GLY A 75 -5.70 -6.14 4.48
CA GLY A 75 -6.84 -7.01 4.25
C GLY A 75 -6.62 -7.93 3.09
N PRO A 76 -7.63 -8.72 2.74
CA PRO A 76 -7.49 -9.68 1.65
C PRO A 76 -7.32 -8.97 0.32
N THR A 77 -6.16 -9.11 -0.24
CA THR A 77 -5.84 -8.57 -1.56
C THR A 77 -4.97 -9.60 -2.26
N PRO A 78 -5.17 -9.80 -3.56
CA PRO A 78 -4.33 -10.77 -4.26
C PRO A 78 -2.88 -10.36 -4.36
N VAL A 79 -2.61 -9.06 -4.23
CA VAL A 79 -1.25 -8.56 -4.32
C VAL A 79 -1.16 -7.29 -3.49
N ASN A 80 0.00 -7.05 -2.89
CA ASN A 80 0.23 -5.81 -2.18
C ASN A 80 0.29 -4.67 -3.18
N VAL A 81 -0.37 -3.58 -2.85
CA VAL A 81 -0.52 -2.45 -3.78
C VAL A 81 -0.08 -1.16 -3.10
N ILE A 82 0.75 -0.40 -3.79
CA ILE A 82 1.12 0.95 -3.39
C ILE A 82 0.24 1.90 -4.20
N GLY A 83 -0.59 2.64 -3.50
CA GLY A 83 -1.49 3.57 -4.14
C GLY A 83 -0.93 4.98 -4.18
N ARG A 84 -1.76 5.90 -4.67
CA ARG A 84 -1.32 7.28 -4.84
C ARG A 84 -1.04 7.97 -3.53
N ASN A 85 -1.69 7.53 -2.46
CA ASN A 85 -1.49 8.19 -1.17
C ASN A 85 -0.04 8.10 -0.70
N LEU A 86 0.65 7.01 -1.05
CA LEU A 86 2.05 6.90 -0.70
C LEU A 86 2.93 7.52 -1.79
N MET A 87 2.57 7.33 -3.04
CA MET A 87 3.39 7.85 -4.13
C MET A 87 3.52 9.36 -4.06
N THR A 88 2.46 10.05 -3.68
CA THR A 88 2.54 11.50 -3.56
C THR A 88 3.46 11.92 -2.42
N GLN A 89 3.53 11.12 -1.38
CA GLN A 89 4.35 11.46 -0.23
C GLN A 89 5.84 11.38 -0.53
N ILE A 90 6.22 10.43 -1.35
CA ILE A 90 7.64 10.27 -1.66
C ILE A 90 8.03 10.98 -2.95
N GLY A 91 7.11 11.73 -3.53
CA GLY A 91 7.40 12.48 -4.73
C GLY A 91 7.61 11.61 -5.95
N MET A 92 7.06 10.42 -5.92
CA MET A 92 7.28 9.47 -7.00
C MET A 92 6.27 9.67 -8.10
N THR A 93 6.74 9.75 -9.33
CA THR A 93 5.90 9.69 -10.48
C THR A 93 6.25 8.44 -11.26
N LEU A 94 5.29 7.93 -12.01
CA LEU A 94 5.55 6.70 -12.74
C LEU A 94 6.21 7.00 -14.07
N ASN A 95 7.51 7.12 -14.00
CA ASN A 95 8.34 7.31 -15.19
C ASN A 95 9.16 6.07 -15.47
N PHE A 96 8.65 4.96 -15.09
CA PHE A 96 9.34 3.68 -15.24
C PHE A 96 9.31 3.19 -16.68
#